data_b7ae3f2e024eb1e1880713babafb28e1
#
_entry.id   b7ae3f2e024eb1e1880713babafb28e1
#
_cell.length_a   1.000
_cell.length_b   1.000
_cell.length_c   1.000
_cell.angle_alpha   90.00
_cell.angle_beta   90.00
_cell.angle_gamma   90.00
#
_symmetry.space_group_name_H-M   'P 1'
#
loop_
_entity.id
_entity.type
_entity.pdbx_description
1 polymer ?
#
loop_
_entity_poly.entity_id
_entity_poly.type
_entity_poly.pdbx_seq_one_letter_code
_entity_poly.pdbx_strand_id
1 'polypeptide(L)' 'MKKLRIGFLLITAHADPLRDSTFVENPDATILFIFVNSYSQAEHYAKALASIGCDTIELCPGFGNVGVGRI' A
#
# COMPACT_ATOMS: atom_id res chain seq x y z
N MET A 1 -9.71 17.47 -13.96
CA MET A 1 -9.14 17.24 -12.61
C MET A 1 -8.28 15.99 -12.64
N LYS A 2 -7.10 16.04 -12.03
CA LYS A 2 -6.23 14.88 -11.97
C LYS A 2 -6.87 13.78 -11.12
N LYS A 3 -6.85 12.56 -11.65
CA LYS A 3 -7.34 11.39 -10.92
C LYS A 3 -6.41 11.05 -9.75
N LEU A 4 -6.97 10.87 -8.57
CA LEU A 4 -6.19 10.56 -7.37
C LEU A 4 -5.68 9.11 -7.42
N ARG A 5 -4.41 8.89 -7.05
CA ARG A 5 -3.79 7.57 -7.03
C ARG A 5 -3.34 7.26 -5.61
N ILE A 6 -3.92 6.25 -5.03
CA ILE A 6 -3.71 5.89 -3.62
C ILE A 6 -3.13 4.48 -3.55
N GLY A 7 -2.04 4.33 -2.81
CA GLY A 7 -1.52 3.02 -2.45
C GLY A 7 -1.93 2.70 -1.02
N PHE A 8 -2.47 1.52 -0.77
CA PHE A 8 -2.88 1.07 0.56
C PHE A 8 -2.13 -0.21 0.91
N LEU A 9 -1.30 -0.15 1.95
CA LEU A 9 -0.55 -1.29 2.43
C LEU A 9 -1.23 -1.88 3.66
N LEU A 10 -1.47 -3.20 3.63
CA LEU A 10 -2.05 -3.94 4.74
C LEU A 10 -1.05 -5.01 5.16
N ILE A 11 -0.83 -5.15 6.47
CA ILE A 11 0.11 -6.13 6.99
C ILE A 11 -0.64 -7.23 7.75
N THR A 12 -0.45 -8.47 7.32
CA THR A 12 -1.00 -9.66 7.99
C THR A 12 0.03 -10.78 7.93
N ALA A 13 0.00 -11.67 8.93
CA ALA A 13 1.06 -12.66 9.11
C ALA A 13 1.24 -13.62 7.93
N HIS A 14 0.19 -13.92 7.21
CA HIS A 14 0.21 -14.92 6.14
C HIS A 14 -0.04 -14.33 4.76
N ALA A 15 0.18 -13.01 4.62
CA ALA A 15 -0.03 -12.34 3.35
C ALA A 15 1.06 -12.70 2.33
N ASP A 16 0.65 -12.75 1.08
CA ASP A 16 1.54 -12.87 -0.06
C ASP A 16 1.20 -11.72 -1.02
N PRO A 17 2.11 -10.76 -1.21
CA PRO A 17 1.82 -9.61 -2.07
C PRO A 17 1.43 -9.97 -3.50
N LEU A 18 1.95 -11.06 -4.03
CA LEU A 18 1.63 -11.49 -5.39
C LEU A 18 0.24 -12.11 -5.50
N ARG A 19 -0.22 -12.78 -4.44
CA ARG A 19 -1.54 -13.41 -4.39
C ARG A 19 -2.61 -12.44 -3.90
N ASP A 20 -2.28 -11.60 -2.92
CA ASP A 20 -3.24 -10.86 -2.12
C ASP A 20 -3.23 -9.36 -2.44
N SER A 21 -3.06 -9.03 -3.72
CA SER A 21 -3.11 -7.64 -4.17
C SER A 21 -4.26 -7.44 -5.14
N THR A 22 -4.88 -6.28 -5.08
CA THR A 22 -5.96 -5.92 -5.97
C THR A 22 -6.02 -4.41 -6.14
N PHE A 23 -6.93 -3.94 -6.99
CA PHE A 23 -7.15 -2.50 -7.12
C PHE A 23 -8.63 -2.22 -7.33
N VAL A 24 -9.03 -1.00 -7.00
CA VAL A 24 -10.36 -0.48 -7.28
C VAL A 24 -10.18 0.83 -8.03
N GLU A 25 -10.94 1.01 -9.09
CA GLU A 25 -10.87 2.21 -9.89
C GLU A 25 -12.26 2.77 -10.14
N ASN A 26 -12.39 4.08 -9.99
CA ASN A 26 -13.57 4.83 -10.37
C ASN A 26 -13.14 6.14 -11.04
N PRO A 27 -14.08 7.01 -11.50
CA PRO A 27 -13.70 8.24 -12.19
C PRO A 27 -12.82 9.20 -11.38
N ASP A 28 -12.85 9.11 -10.05
CA ASP A 28 -12.15 10.06 -9.17
C ASP A 28 -10.82 9.54 -8.67
N ALA A 29 -10.66 8.21 -8.55
CA ALA A 29 -9.49 7.63 -7.88
C ALA A 29 -9.19 6.23 -8.38
N THR A 30 -7.92 5.85 -8.25
CA THR A 30 -7.46 4.47 -8.33
C THR A 30 -6.81 4.13 -7.01
N ILE A 31 -7.23 3.04 -6.37
CA ILE A 31 -6.66 2.56 -5.11
C ILE A 31 -6.06 1.18 -5.33
N LEU A 32 -4.77 1.06 -5.03
CA LEU A 32 -4.03 -0.20 -5.08
C LEU A 32 -3.93 -0.76 -3.66
N PHE A 33 -4.45 -1.97 -3.43
CA PHE A 33 -4.37 -2.64 -2.15
C PHE A 33 -3.31 -3.72 -2.24
N ILE A 34 -2.28 -3.64 -1.40
CA ILE A 34 -1.19 -4.62 -1.37
C ILE A 34 -1.06 -5.15 0.06
N PHE A 35 -1.23 -6.47 0.22
CA PHE A 35 -1.04 -7.14 1.50
C PHE A 35 0.41 -7.61 1.60
N VAL A 36 1.05 -7.30 2.72
CA VAL A 36 2.43 -7.67 3.00
C VAL A 36 2.51 -8.43 4.33
N ASN A 37 3.56 -9.21 4.54
CA ASN A 37 3.72 -9.99 5.75
C ASN A 37 4.85 -9.50 6.66
N SER A 38 5.55 -8.44 6.29
CA SER A 38 6.65 -7.88 7.08
C SER A 38 6.84 -6.41 6.78
N TYR A 39 7.54 -5.73 7.67
CA TYR A 39 7.91 -4.33 7.45
C TYR A 39 8.88 -4.17 6.27
N SER A 40 9.76 -5.13 6.05
CA SER A 40 10.67 -5.11 4.89
C SER A 40 9.90 -5.14 3.58
N GLN A 41 8.88 -5.99 3.47
CA GLN A 41 8.02 -6.01 2.29
C GLN A 41 7.27 -4.69 2.14
N ALA A 42 6.75 -4.14 3.24
CA ALA A 42 6.03 -2.87 3.21
C ALA A 42 6.92 -1.74 2.71
N GLU A 43 8.17 -1.66 3.18
CA GLU A 43 9.13 -0.66 2.70
C GLU A 43 9.38 -0.79 1.20
N HIS A 44 9.57 -2.02 0.72
CA HIS A 44 9.77 -2.29 -0.70
C HIS A 44 8.59 -1.82 -1.54
N TYR A 45 7.37 -2.19 -1.15
CA TYR A 45 6.17 -1.83 -1.91
C TYR A 45 5.82 -0.35 -1.76
N ALA A 46 6.12 0.29 -0.62
CA ALA A 46 5.93 1.73 -0.48
C ALA A 46 6.78 2.50 -1.50
N LYS A 47 8.05 2.10 -1.67
CA LYS A 47 8.92 2.70 -2.67
C LYS A 47 8.40 2.46 -4.09
N ALA A 48 7.94 1.26 -4.37
CA ALA A 48 7.36 0.93 -5.68
C ALA A 48 6.12 1.77 -5.97
N LEU A 49 5.22 1.91 -5.00
CA LEU A 49 4.02 2.73 -5.15
C LEU A 49 4.36 4.20 -5.39
N ALA A 50 5.34 4.74 -4.67
CA ALA A 50 5.81 6.10 -4.89
C ALA A 50 6.38 6.27 -6.31
N SER A 51 7.16 5.30 -6.78
CA SER A 51 7.79 5.38 -8.10
C SER A 51 6.80 5.30 -9.25
N ILE A 52 5.65 4.64 -9.09
CA ILE A 52 4.60 4.62 -10.10
C ILE A 52 3.65 5.81 -10.01
N GLY A 53 3.91 6.75 -9.10
CA GLY A 53 3.18 8.01 -9.03
C GLY A 53 1.97 8.03 -8.12
N CYS A 54 1.93 7.19 -7.07
CA CYS A 54 0.88 7.31 -6.06
C CYS A 54 0.99 8.65 -5.34
N ASP A 55 -0.13 9.33 -5.20
CA ASP A 55 -0.20 10.63 -4.53
C ASP A 55 -0.11 10.48 -3.01
N THR A 56 -0.68 9.40 -2.49
CA THR A 56 -0.62 9.06 -1.06
C THR A 56 -0.38 7.57 -0.86
N ILE A 57 0.18 7.22 0.30
CA ILE A 57 0.34 5.83 0.73
C ILE A 57 -0.28 5.72 2.12
N GLU A 58 -1.33 4.90 2.24
CA GLU A 58 -2.05 4.66 3.47
C GLU A 58 -1.60 3.34 4.09
N LEU A 59 -1.58 3.29 5.41
CA LEU A 59 -1.17 2.09 6.15
C LEU A 59 -2.30 1.64 7.07
N CYS A 60 -2.56 0.32 7.12
CA CYS A 60 -3.59 -0.21 8.00
C CYS A 60 -3.15 -0.17 9.47
N PRO A 61 -4.10 -0.26 10.43
CA PRO A 61 -3.76 -0.22 11.86
C PRO A 61 -2.80 -1.32 12.31
N GLY A 62 -2.68 -2.42 11.59
CA GLY A 62 -1.75 -3.51 11.91
C GLY A 62 -0.29 -3.11 11.94
N PHE A 63 0.09 -1.98 11.31
CA PHE A 63 1.47 -1.50 11.35
C PHE A 63 1.88 -0.94 12.72
N GLY A 64 0.94 -0.32 13.45
CA GLY A 64 1.28 0.38 14.68
C GLY A 64 2.17 1.60 14.45
N ASN A 65 2.51 2.31 15.54
CA ASN A 65 3.29 3.54 15.43
C ASN A 65 4.73 3.29 14.95
N VAL A 66 5.35 2.21 15.40
CA VAL A 66 6.72 1.86 14.99
C VAL A 66 6.76 1.49 13.52
N GLY A 67 5.79 0.70 13.06
CA GLY A 67 5.70 0.32 11.66
C GLY A 67 5.48 1.52 10.75
N VAL A 68 4.62 2.45 11.14
CA VAL A 68 4.38 3.68 10.38
C VAL A 68 5.67 4.50 10.28
N GLY A 69 6.44 4.58 11.36
CA GLY A 69 7.70 5.31 11.35
C GLY A 69 8.77 4.69 10.44
N ARG A 70 8.68 3.38 10.15
CA ARG A 70 9.62 2.69 9.26
C ARG A 70 9.30 2.86 7.78
N ILE A 71 8.06 3.11 7.45
CA ILE A 71 7.60 3.21 6.07
C ILE A 71 7.58 4.68 5.61
#